data_4088dfa27f83208a41861a0eaffeb80b
#
_entry.id   4088dfa27f83208a41861a0eaffeb80b
#
_cell.length_a   1.000
_cell.length_b   1.000
_cell.length_c   1.000
_cell.angle_alpha   90.00
_cell.angle_beta   90.00
_cell.angle_gamma   90.00
#
_symmetry.space_group_name_H-M   'P 1'
#
loop_
_entity.id
_entity.type
_entity.pdbx_description
1 polymer ?
#
loop_
_entity_poly.entity_id
_entity_poly.type
_entity_poly.pdbx_seq_one_letter_code
_entity_poly.pdbx_strand_id
1 'polypeptide(L)'
;FFLAEMAARIEPGSLEDLECVTQADWVIEAVVEEREPKRALLASLEPYLHDGLVISSNTSGLSIAELAADRSPEFRRRFLGVHFFNPPRYMKLVEVIPGLDTEPDLVAEMSHWLSEVLGKGVVRGRDTPNFIGNRMWIFAACDMLHRMEQDGLSVEMVDALTGLLMGRPKSATLRVCDLVGLDTVAHVAA
;
A
#
# COMPACT_ATOMS: atom_id res chain seq x y z
N PHE A 1 -3.02 -17.83 -12.69
CA PHE A 1 -2.45 -19.12 -13.05
C PHE A 1 -1.05 -19.20 -12.51
N PHE A 2 -0.84 -20.09 -11.56
CA PHE A 2 0.46 -20.33 -10.96
C PHE A 2 1.14 -21.43 -11.79
N LEU A 3 2.16 -21.06 -12.55
CA LEU A 3 3.04 -22.05 -13.14
C LEU A 3 4.03 -22.46 -12.06
N ALA A 4 4.20 -23.75 -11.80
CA ALA A 4 5.12 -24.27 -10.77
C ALA A 4 6.56 -23.78 -10.98
N GLU A 5 6.97 -23.65 -12.24
CA GLU A 5 8.27 -23.11 -12.65
C GLU A 5 8.47 -21.63 -12.26
N MET A 6 7.37 -20.83 -12.12
CA MET A 6 7.46 -19.44 -11.64
C MET A 6 7.62 -19.39 -10.12
N ALA A 7 7.06 -20.36 -9.39
CA ALA A 7 7.25 -20.46 -7.95
C ALA A 7 8.72 -20.78 -7.60
N ALA A 8 9.42 -21.52 -8.44
CA ALA A 8 10.84 -21.86 -8.24
C ALA A 8 11.78 -20.63 -8.35
N ARG A 9 11.27 -19.47 -8.80
CA ARG A 9 12.04 -18.20 -8.82
C ARG A 9 11.97 -17.46 -7.48
N ILE A 10 11.14 -17.91 -6.55
CA ILE A 10 10.99 -17.29 -5.24
C ILE A 10 11.95 -18.01 -4.30
N GLU A 11 12.93 -17.29 -3.80
CA GLU A 11 13.86 -17.77 -2.79
C GLU A 11 13.43 -17.27 -1.42
N PRO A 12 12.89 -18.14 -0.55
CA PRO A 12 12.53 -17.72 0.80
C PRO A 12 13.80 -17.48 1.63
N GLY A 13 13.81 -16.39 2.40
CA GLY A 13 14.91 -15.99 3.26
C GLY A 13 14.44 -15.59 4.65
N SER A 14 15.39 -15.25 5.51
CA SER A 14 15.13 -14.69 6.84
C SER A 14 15.39 -13.19 6.86
N LEU A 15 14.66 -12.46 7.70
CA LEU A 15 14.95 -11.04 7.98
C LEU A 15 16.28 -10.84 8.73
N GLU A 16 16.91 -11.92 9.20
CA GLU A 16 18.23 -11.88 9.80
C GLU A 16 19.36 -11.91 8.76
N ASP A 17 19.04 -12.31 7.51
CA ASP A 17 20.00 -12.38 6.40
C ASP A 17 19.61 -11.39 5.30
N LEU A 18 20.09 -10.17 5.45
CA LEU A 18 19.82 -9.08 4.52
C LEU A 18 20.92 -8.89 3.45
N GLU A 19 21.92 -9.78 3.38
CA GLU A 19 22.99 -9.66 2.37
C GLU A 19 22.46 -9.74 0.93
N CYS A 20 21.35 -10.44 0.73
CA CYS A 20 20.67 -10.50 -0.58
C CYS A 20 20.23 -9.13 -1.10
N VAL A 21 20.04 -8.14 -0.21
CA VAL A 21 19.68 -6.76 -0.58
C VAL A 21 20.76 -6.10 -1.45
N THR A 22 22.04 -6.50 -1.28
CA THR A 22 23.14 -5.97 -2.10
C THR A 22 23.04 -6.28 -3.59
N GLN A 23 22.17 -7.23 -3.98
CA GLN A 23 21.93 -7.62 -5.37
C GLN A 23 20.50 -7.27 -5.84
N ALA A 24 19.71 -6.63 -4.98
CA ALA A 24 18.35 -6.28 -5.31
C ALA A 24 18.28 -4.92 -6.02
N ASP A 25 17.46 -4.82 -7.05
CA ASP A 25 17.11 -3.55 -7.67
C ASP A 25 16.01 -2.82 -6.88
N TRP A 26 15.14 -3.58 -6.21
CA TRP A 26 14.02 -3.03 -5.47
C TRP A 26 13.69 -3.86 -4.24
N VAL A 27 13.58 -3.20 -3.09
CA VAL A 27 13.11 -3.78 -1.83
C VAL A 27 11.73 -3.23 -1.51
N ILE A 28 10.77 -4.13 -1.25
CA ILE A 28 9.41 -3.77 -0.82
C ILE A 28 9.25 -4.17 0.64
N GLU A 29 9.15 -3.21 1.53
CA GLU A 29 8.79 -3.44 2.92
C GLU A 29 7.28 -3.66 3.03
N ALA A 30 6.87 -4.78 3.63
CA ALA A 30 5.47 -5.15 3.84
C ALA A 30 5.28 -5.91 5.17
N VAL A 31 6.03 -5.52 6.21
CA VAL A 31 5.85 -6.07 7.57
C VAL A 31 4.59 -5.50 8.23
N VAL A 32 4.32 -5.91 9.47
CA VAL A 32 3.17 -5.44 10.26
C VAL A 32 3.00 -3.92 10.19
N GLU A 33 1.74 -3.45 10.13
CA GLU A 33 1.40 -2.03 9.93
C GLU A 33 1.56 -1.23 11.24
N GLU A 34 2.78 -1.25 11.75
CA GLU A 34 3.20 -0.54 12.96
C GLU A 34 4.49 0.24 12.67
N ARG A 35 4.58 1.45 13.21
CA ARG A 35 5.68 2.37 12.94
C ARG A 35 7.05 1.81 13.35
N GLU A 36 7.16 1.31 14.57
CA GLU A 36 8.47 0.90 15.10
C GLU A 36 9.06 -0.34 14.41
N PRO A 37 8.30 -1.42 14.16
CA PRO A 37 8.81 -2.55 13.38
C PRO A 37 9.28 -2.15 11.97
N LYS A 38 8.52 -1.26 11.28
CA LYS A 38 8.90 -0.77 9.96
C LYS A 38 10.19 0.06 10.03
N ARG A 39 10.31 0.98 10.99
CA ARG A 39 11.52 1.80 11.17
C ARG A 39 12.74 0.96 11.51
N ALA A 40 12.58 -0.07 12.36
CA ALA A 40 13.65 -0.99 12.70
C ALA A 40 14.14 -1.75 11.47
N LEU A 41 13.24 -2.25 10.64
CA LEU A 41 13.59 -2.91 9.38
C LEU A 41 14.29 -1.94 8.41
N LEU A 42 13.75 -0.73 8.21
CA LEU A 42 14.39 0.27 7.34
C LEU A 42 15.80 0.65 7.84
N ALA A 43 16.01 0.68 9.16
CA ALA A 43 17.33 0.88 9.74
C ALA A 43 18.30 -0.26 9.40
N SER A 44 17.83 -1.50 9.43
CA SER A 44 18.66 -2.67 9.10
C SER A 44 18.99 -2.77 7.61
N LEU A 45 18.21 -2.15 6.73
CA LEU A 45 18.46 -2.08 5.29
C LEU A 45 19.51 -1.02 4.91
N GLU A 46 19.67 0.01 5.73
CA GLU A 46 20.54 1.16 5.41
C GLU A 46 22.01 0.80 5.11
N PRO A 47 22.65 -0.17 5.82
CA PRO A 47 24.02 -0.58 5.50
C PRO A 47 24.19 -1.24 4.12
N TYR A 48 23.11 -1.69 3.51
CA TYR A 48 23.10 -2.39 2.21
C TYR A 48 22.75 -1.47 1.04
N LEU A 49 22.62 -0.14 1.28
CA LEU A 49 22.37 0.82 0.22
C LEU A 49 23.47 0.76 -0.84
N HIS A 50 23.05 0.80 -2.09
CA HIS A 50 23.93 0.91 -3.25
C HIS A 50 23.28 1.71 -4.38
N ASP A 51 24.09 2.12 -5.36
CA ASP A 51 23.60 2.81 -6.54
C ASP A 51 22.60 1.93 -7.31
N GLY A 52 21.41 2.47 -7.56
CA GLY A 52 20.33 1.75 -8.26
C GLY A 52 19.33 1.04 -7.36
N LEU A 53 19.61 0.86 -6.05
CA LEU A 53 18.63 0.26 -5.15
C LEU A 53 17.47 1.22 -4.87
N VAL A 54 16.24 0.77 -5.06
CA VAL A 54 15.02 1.43 -4.63
C VAL A 54 14.48 0.76 -3.39
N ILE A 55 14.08 1.52 -2.39
CA ILE A 55 13.40 0.99 -1.20
C ILE A 55 12.01 1.59 -1.13
N SER A 56 11.00 0.76 -0.97
CA SER A 56 9.62 1.21 -0.81
C SER A 56 8.94 0.56 0.38
N SER A 57 8.00 1.27 1.01
CA SER A 57 7.07 0.69 1.96
C SER A 57 5.69 0.51 1.31
N ASN A 58 5.08 -0.66 1.55
CA ASN A 58 3.70 -0.95 1.18
C ASN A 58 2.72 -0.55 2.28
N THR A 59 3.11 0.38 3.16
CA THR A 59 2.20 0.90 4.19
C THR A 59 0.91 1.41 3.58
N SER A 60 -0.19 1.24 4.30
CA SER A 60 -1.52 1.66 3.86
C SER A 60 -1.90 3.07 4.31
N GLY A 61 -1.13 3.67 5.24
CA GLY A 61 -1.49 4.98 5.78
C GLY A 61 -0.47 5.64 6.70
N LEU A 62 0.63 4.95 7.04
CA LEU A 62 1.71 5.58 7.83
C LEU A 62 2.49 6.57 6.97
N SER A 63 2.91 7.68 7.56
CA SER A 63 3.69 8.71 6.86
C SER A 63 5.03 8.18 6.38
N ILE A 64 5.30 8.32 5.09
CA ILE A 64 6.55 7.94 4.44
C ILE A 64 7.71 8.77 5.01
N ALA A 65 7.48 10.06 5.22
CA ALA A 65 8.47 10.96 5.81
C ALA A 65 8.83 10.54 7.25
N GLU A 66 7.83 10.17 8.07
CA GLU A 66 8.07 9.73 9.45
C GLU A 66 8.78 8.37 9.53
N LEU A 67 8.47 7.44 8.61
CA LEU A 67 9.14 6.14 8.55
C LEU A 67 10.65 6.29 8.27
N ALA A 68 11.03 7.26 7.47
CA ALA A 68 12.43 7.50 7.09
C ALA A 68 13.10 8.67 7.84
N ALA A 69 12.46 9.25 8.86
CA ALA A 69 12.93 10.49 9.50
C ALA A 69 14.37 10.40 10.04
N ASP A 70 14.75 9.25 10.60
CA ASP A 70 16.08 9.02 11.19
C ASP A 70 17.08 8.37 10.21
N ARG A 71 16.69 8.23 8.93
CA ARG A 71 17.56 7.66 7.91
C ARG A 71 18.46 8.73 7.30
N SER A 72 19.56 8.28 6.70
CA SER A 72 20.48 9.18 6.01
C SER A 72 19.80 9.93 4.85
N PRO A 73 20.32 11.09 4.44
CA PRO A 73 19.79 11.78 3.26
C PRO A 73 19.82 10.91 2.00
N GLU A 74 20.81 10.03 1.87
CA GLU A 74 20.92 9.10 0.77
C GLU A 74 19.78 8.07 0.77
N PHE A 75 19.50 7.48 1.92
CA PHE A 75 18.36 6.57 2.08
C PHE A 75 17.05 7.28 1.70
N ARG A 76 16.80 8.47 2.25
CA ARG A 76 15.55 9.19 2.02
C ARG A 76 15.32 9.56 0.56
N ARG A 77 16.40 9.84 -0.20
CA ARG A 77 16.28 10.11 -1.65
C ARG A 77 15.80 8.89 -2.44
N ARG A 78 16.10 7.66 -1.96
CA ARG A 78 15.76 6.39 -2.60
C ARG A 78 14.55 5.69 -2.01
N PHE A 79 13.87 6.33 -1.04
CA PHE A 79 12.74 5.78 -0.31
C PHE A 79 11.43 6.45 -0.70
N LEU A 80 10.38 5.63 -0.92
CA LEU A 80 9.04 6.09 -1.24
C LEU A 80 7.99 5.08 -0.76
N GLY A 81 6.72 5.49 -0.73
CA GLY A 81 5.59 4.58 -0.60
C GLY A 81 5.19 4.02 -1.97
N VAL A 82 4.99 2.70 -2.04
CA VAL A 82 4.33 2.04 -3.17
C VAL A 82 3.23 1.17 -2.61
N HIS A 83 2.03 1.73 -2.56
CA HIS A 83 0.89 1.12 -1.91
C HIS A 83 0.07 0.32 -2.92
N PHE A 84 0.13 -1.01 -2.79
CA PHE A 84 -0.69 -1.94 -3.54
C PHE A 84 -1.99 -2.21 -2.81
N PHE A 85 -3.08 -2.34 -3.56
CA PHE A 85 -4.37 -2.75 -3.01
C PHE A 85 -4.55 -4.26 -3.07
N ASN A 86 -5.09 -4.82 -2.00
CA ASN A 86 -5.25 -6.26 -1.85
C ASN A 86 -6.54 -6.77 -2.56
N PRO A 87 -6.50 -7.86 -3.31
CA PRO A 87 -5.31 -8.64 -3.66
C PRO A 87 -4.52 -8.02 -4.83
N PRO A 88 -3.19 -7.82 -4.67
CA PRO A 88 -2.38 -7.03 -5.60
C PRO A 88 -2.35 -7.59 -7.03
N ARG A 89 -2.60 -8.88 -7.19
CA ARG A 89 -2.67 -9.51 -8.51
C ARG A 89 -3.83 -9.00 -9.37
N TYR A 90 -4.97 -8.70 -8.73
CA TYR A 90 -6.21 -8.34 -9.43
C TYR A 90 -6.50 -6.85 -9.40
N MET A 91 -6.10 -6.19 -8.33
CA MET A 91 -6.30 -4.75 -8.18
C MET A 91 -5.32 -4.00 -9.08
N LYS A 92 -5.87 -3.18 -9.96
CA LYS A 92 -5.06 -2.39 -10.91
C LYS A 92 -4.45 -1.16 -10.28
N LEU A 93 -5.12 -0.57 -9.30
CA LEU A 93 -4.65 0.65 -8.64
C LEU A 93 -3.37 0.38 -7.85
N VAL A 94 -2.39 1.28 -7.99
CA VAL A 94 -1.24 1.43 -7.11
C VAL A 94 -1.01 2.90 -6.86
N GLU A 95 -0.71 3.26 -5.62
CA GLU A 95 -0.37 4.61 -5.23
C GLU A 95 1.13 4.74 -5.05
N VAL A 96 1.72 5.76 -5.66
CA VAL A 96 3.12 6.13 -5.48
C VAL A 96 3.18 7.38 -4.63
N ILE A 97 3.77 7.28 -3.45
CA ILE A 97 3.79 8.31 -2.41
C ILE A 97 5.24 8.71 -2.15
N PRO A 98 5.73 9.81 -2.72
CA PRO A 98 7.07 10.30 -2.42
C PRO A 98 7.12 10.83 -0.99
N GLY A 99 8.24 10.60 -0.30
CA GLY A 99 8.61 11.33 0.90
C GLY A 99 9.12 12.74 0.57
N LEU A 100 9.54 13.48 1.59
CA LEU A 100 10.02 14.86 1.43
C LEU A 100 11.29 14.97 0.57
N ASP A 101 12.17 13.99 0.69
CA ASP A 101 13.49 13.99 0.05
C ASP A 101 13.57 13.02 -1.14
N THR A 102 12.50 12.29 -1.46
CA THR A 102 12.48 11.32 -2.56
C THR A 102 12.83 12.01 -3.90
N GLU A 103 13.77 11.45 -4.62
CA GLU A 103 14.19 12.00 -5.93
C GLU A 103 13.03 11.97 -6.93
N PRO A 104 12.76 13.09 -7.62
CA PRO A 104 11.66 13.16 -8.59
C PRO A 104 11.83 12.17 -9.76
N ASP A 105 13.05 11.93 -10.20
CA ASP A 105 13.35 10.99 -11.29
C ASP A 105 13.03 9.56 -10.87
N LEU A 106 13.36 9.18 -9.63
CA LEU A 106 12.99 7.88 -9.07
C LEU A 106 11.46 7.68 -9.05
N VAL A 107 10.70 8.72 -8.66
CA VAL A 107 9.23 8.66 -8.66
C VAL A 107 8.68 8.46 -10.08
N ALA A 108 9.30 9.11 -11.07
CA ALA A 108 8.91 8.98 -12.47
C ALA A 108 9.24 7.58 -13.01
N GLU A 109 10.44 7.08 -12.73
CA GLU A 109 10.89 5.74 -13.13
C GLU A 109 10.02 4.65 -12.52
N MET A 110 9.78 4.68 -11.22
CA MET A 110 8.91 3.72 -10.54
C MET A 110 7.48 3.76 -11.07
N SER A 111 6.94 4.95 -11.32
CA SER A 111 5.60 5.11 -11.89
C SER A 111 5.53 4.50 -13.29
N HIS A 112 6.55 4.72 -14.12
CA HIS A 112 6.65 4.14 -15.46
C HIS A 112 6.74 2.61 -15.38
N TRP A 113 7.63 2.09 -14.55
CA TRP A 113 7.83 0.64 -14.40
C TRP A 113 6.55 -0.07 -13.90
N LEU A 114 5.88 0.49 -12.90
CA LEU A 114 4.61 -0.04 -12.37
C LEU A 114 3.52 -0.06 -13.43
N SER A 115 3.47 0.96 -14.30
CA SER A 115 2.50 1.04 -15.39
C SER A 115 2.82 0.07 -16.51
N GLU A 116 4.03 0.11 -17.04
CA GLU A 116 4.39 -0.60 -18.27
C GLU A 116 4.72 -2.08 -18.04
N VAL A 117 5.38 -2.39 -16.91
CA VAL A 117 5.80 -3.77 -16.61
C VAL A 117 4.73 -4.54 -15.83
N LEU A 118 4.14 -3.93 -14.80
CA LEU A 118 3.11 -4.58 -13.99
C LEU A 118 1.69 -4.32 -14.50
N GLY A 119 1.49 -3.43 -15.46
CA GLY A 119 0.17 -3.08 -16.01
C GLY A 119 -0.74 -2.43 -14.98
N LYS A 120 -0.19 -1.66 -14.04
CA LYS A 120 -0.93 -0.96 -12.99
C LYS A 120 -1.45 0.39 -13.45
N GLY A 121 -2.59 0.80 -12.89
CA GLY A 121 -3.06 2.18 -12.92
C GLY A 121 -2.40 2.95 -11.79
N VAL A 122 -1.36 3.72 -12.13
CA VAL A 122 -0.55 4.44 -11.15
C VAL A 122 -1.17 5.79 -10.83
N VAL A 123 -1.30 6.09 -9.54
CA VAL A 123 -1.72 7.40 -9.04
C VAL A 123 -0.63 7.93 -8.11
N ARG A 124 -0.18 9.16 -8.36
CA ARG A 124 0.77 9.84 -7.48
C ARG A 124 -0.01 10.53 -6.36
N GLY A 125 0.21 10.10 -5.14
CA GLY A 125 -0.37 10.66 -3.93
C GLY A 125 0.60 11.58 -3.18
N ARG A 126 0.06 12.30 -2.20
CA ARG A 126 0.84 13.01 -1.20
C ARG A 126 0.99 12.13 0.03
N ASP A 127 2.07 12.34 0.78
CA ASP A 127 2.28 11.73 2.10
C ASP A 127 1.32 12.35 3.12
N THR A 128 0.09 11.87 3.08
CA THR A 128 -1.02 12.27 3.98
C THR A 128 -1.69 11.02 4.51
N PRO A 129 -2.30 11.04 5.72
CA PRO A 129 -2.94 9.86 6.29
C PRO A 129 -3.88 9.18 5.32
N ASN A 130 -3.76 7.85 5.21
CA ASN A 130 -4.59 7.01 4.34
C ASN A 130 -4.50 7.32 2.83
N PHE A 131 -3.52 8.11 2.41
CA PHE A 131 -3.24 8.51 1.02
C PHE A 131 -4.50 8.97 0.25
N ILE A 132 -4.82 8.39 -0.91
CA ILE A 132 -5.99 8.76 -1.71
C ILE A 132 -7.08 7.69 -1.64
N GLY A 133 -6.75 6.45 -1.99
CA GLY A 133 -7.72 5.37 -2.14
C GLY A 133 -8.42 5.03 -0.83
N ASN A 134 -7.65 4.84 0.23
CA ASN A 134 -8.21 4.54 1.54
C ASN A 134 -9.01 5.71 2.10
N ARG A 135 -8.57 6.96 1.93
CA ARG A 135 -9.35 8.15 2.34
C ARG A 135 -10.69 8.23 1.63
N MET A 136 -10.70 8.03 0.31
CA MET A 136 -11.96 8.04 -0.45
C MET A 136 -12.87 6.90 -0.05
N TRP A 137 -12.30 5.71 0.15
CA TRP A 137 -13.06 4.53 0.54
C TRP A 137 -13.67 4.68 1.93
N ILE A 138 -12.88 5.10 2.93
CA ILE A 138 -13.36 5.25 4.31
C ILE A 138 -14.40 6.37 4.43
N PHE A 139 -14.20 7.48 3.73
CA PHE A 139 -15.18 8.56 3.67
C PHE A 139 -16.53 8.04 3.15
N ALA A 140 -16.50 7.30 2.03
CA ALA A 140 -17.72 6.74 1.44
C ALA A 140 -18.37 5.67 2.35
N ALA A 141 -17.58 4.87 3.07
CA ALA A 141 -18.08 3.89 4.02
C ALA A 141 -18.74 4.56 5.23
N CYS A 142 -18.11 5.60 5.79
CA CYS A 142 -18.68 6.36 6.92
C CYS A 142 -19.96 7.11 6.52
N ASP A 143 -19.99 7.76 5.35
CA ASP A 143 -21.21 8.41 4.83
C ASP A 143 -22.34 7.40 4.64
N MET A 144 -22.03 6.22 4.15
CA MET A 144 -23.00 5.14 3.97
C MET A 144 -23.55 4.62 5.30
N LEU A 145 -22.70 4.42 6.31
CA LEU A 145 -23.12 4.01 7.65
C LEU A 145 -24.03 5.05 8.30
N HIS A 146 -23.67 6.34 8.13
CA HIS A 146 -24.50 7.45 8.65
C HIS A 146 -25.88 7.48 7.99
N ARG A 147 -25.96 7.36 6.66
CA ARG A 147 -27.23 7.29 5.93
C ARG A 147 -28.04 6.05 6.30
N MET A 148 -27.37 4.92 6.47
CA MET A 148 -28.02 3.68 6.91
C MET A 148 -28.72 3.88 8.26
N GLU A 149 -28.10 4.57 9.22
CA GLU A 149 -28.70 4.90 10.50
C GLU A 149 -29.87 5.90 10.36
N GLN A 150 -29.68 6.97 9.59
CA GLN A 150 -30.71 8.01 9.39
C GLN A 150 -31.96 7.49 8.69
N ASP A 151 -31.80 6.66 7.66
CA ASP A 151 -32.89 6.20 6.81
C ASP A 151 -33.45 4.83 7.23
N GLY A 152 -32.91 4.22 8.29
CA GLY A 152 -33.32 2.90 8.81
C GLY A 152 -33.08 1.77 7.81
N LEU A 153 -32.02 1.86 7.00
CA LEU A 153 -31.71 0.84 6.00
C LEU A 153 -31.05 -0.38 6.65
N SER A 154 -31.41 -1.59 6.17
CA SER A 154 -30.71 -2.79 6.60
C SER A 154 -29.35 -2.95 5.87
N VAL A 155 -28.45 -3.78 6.43
CA VAL A 155 -27.15 -4.14 5.83
C VAL A 155 -27.34 -4.70 4.42
N GLU A 156 -28.34 -5.58 4.25
CA GLU A 156 -28.63 -6.23 2.97
C GLU A 156 -29.12 -5.21 1.93
N MET A 157 -29.93 -4.21 2.35
CA MET A 157 -30.39 -3.15 1.47
C MET A 157 -29.21 -2.28 1.00
N VAL A 158 -28.33 -1.89 1.92
CA VAL A 158 -27.15 -1.08 1.59
C VAL A 158 -26.24 -1.84 0.62
N ASP A 159 -25.96 -3.11 0.87
CA ASP A 159 -25.11 -3.91 -0.01
C ASP A 159 -25.79 -4.20 -1.36
N ALA A 160 -27.08 -4.39 -1.41
CA ALA A 160 -27.81 -4.51 -2.68
C ALA A 160 -27.72 -3.23 -3.52
N LEU A 161 -27.86 -2.05 -2.90
CA LEU A 161 -27.79 -0.75 -3.58
C LEU A 161 -26.36 -0.39 -4.01
N THR A 162 -25.36 -0.65 -3.16
CA THR A 162 -23.97 -0.21 -3.36
C THR A 162 -23.08 -1.25 -4.04
N GLY A 163 -23.62 -2.37 -4.45
CA GLY A 163 -22.91 -3.44 -5.16
C GLY A 163 -23.05 -3.35 -6.67
N LEU A 164 -23.55 -4.40 -7.28
CA LEU A 164 -23.65 -4.55 -8.73
C LEU A 164 -24.45 -3.44 -9.41
N LEU A 165 -25.46 -2.89 -8.74
CA LEU A 165 -26.27 -1.78 -9.28
C LEU A 165 -25.45 -0.52 -9.55
N MET A 166 -24.38 -0.30 -8.78
CA MET A 166 -23.44 0.81 -8.97
C MET A 166 -22.20 0.43 -9.76
N GLY A 167 -22.19 -0.75 -10.39
CA GLY A 167 -21.02 -1.26 -11.11
C GLY A 167 -19.85 -1.70 -10.19
N ARG A 168 -20.11 -1.89 -8.91
CA ARG A 168 -19.12 -2.41 -7.94
C ARG A 168 -19.16 -3.94 -7.88
N PRO A 169 -18.11 -4.59 -7.35
CA PRO A 169 -18.13 -6.03 -7.08
C PRO A 169 -19.29 -6.46 -6.16
N LYS A 170 -19.61 -7.75 -6.16
CA LYS A 170 -20.63 -8.34 -5.28
C LYS A 170 -20.38 -8.14 -3.78
N SER A 171 -19.13 -7.84 -3.41
CA SER A 171 -18.77 -7.50 -2.02
C SER A 171 -19.37 -6.18 -1.54
N ALA A 172 -19.85 -5.32 -2.45
CA ALA A 172 -20.52 -4.06 -2.12
C ALA A 172 -19.75 -3.19 -1.10
N THR A 173 -20.44 -2.52 -0.15
CA THR A 173 -19.80 -1.64 0.83
C THR A 173 -19.59 -2.32 2.17
N LEU A 174 -20.65 -2.81 2.79
CA LEU A 174 -20.58 -3.31 4.17
C LEU A 174 -19.92 -4.69 4.26
N ARG A 175 -20.13 -5.54 3.26
CA ARG A 175 -19.41 -6.81 3.15
C ARG A 175 -17.90 -6.60 2.92
N VAL A 176 -17.48 -5.52 2.25
CA VAL A 176 -16.06 -5.19 2.16
C VAL A 176 -15.53 -4.77 3.53
N CYS A 177 -16.28 -3.97 4.31
CA CYS A 177 -15.91 -3.62 5.68
C CYS A 177 -15.72 -4.87 6.57
N ASP A 178 -16.60 -5.85 6.44
CA ASP A 178 -16.50 -7.13 7.15
C ASP A 178 -15.27 -7.95 6.71
N LEU A 179 -15.01 -8.02 5.40
CA LEU A 179 -13.85 -8.73 4.84
C LEU A 179 -12.50 -8.11 5.23
N VAL A 180 -12.45 -6.78 5.36
CA VAL A 180 -11.26 -6.03 5.80
C VAL A 180 -11.05 -6.17 7.31
N GLY A 181 -12.14 -6.35 8.06
CA GLY A 181 -12.18 -6.33 9.51
C GLY A 181 -12.70 -5.00 10.04
N LEU A 182 -13.75 -5.04 10.86
CA LEU A 182 -14.39 -3.83 11.40
C LEU A 182 -13.47 -3.05 12.33
N ASP A 183 -12.57 -3.71 13.02
CA ASP A 183 -11.49 -3.10 13.83
C ASP A 183 -10.53 -2.30 12.95
N THR A 184 -10.12 -2.84 11.81
CA THR A 184 -9.29 -2.15 10.82
C THR A 184 -10.02 -0.93 10.25
N VAL A 185 -11.30 -1.09 9.87
CA VAL A 185 -12.14 0.01 9.38
C VAL A 185 -12.24 1.13 10.41
N ALA A 186 -12.49 0.79 11.68
CA ALA A 186 -12.57 1.76 12.77
C ALA A 186 -11.23 2.49 12.99
N HIS A 187 -10.12 1.76 12.93
CA HIS A 187 -8.78 2.34 13.07
C HIS A 187 -8.44 3.32 11.93
N VAL A 188 -8.81 2.99 10.70
CA VAL A 188 -8.59 3.86 9.52
C VAL A 188 -9.51 5.07 9.53
N ALA A 189 -10.68 4.98 10.18
CA ALA A 189 -11.65 6.08 10.28
C ALA A 189 -11.33 7.09 11.38
N ALA A 190 -10.52 6.72 12.37
CA ALA A 190 -10.12 7.57 13.50
C ALA A 190 -9.03 8.57 13.12
#